data_59c474d8af7fd2b5e0636b3c8c419b55
#
_entry.id   59c474d8af7fd2b5e0636b3c8c419b55
#
_cell.length_a   1.000
_cell.length_b   1.000
_cell.length_c   1.000
_cell.angle_alpha   90.00
_cell.angle_beta   90.00
_cell.angle_gamma   90.00
#
_symmetry.space_group_name_H-M   'P 1'
#
loop_
_entity.id
_entity.type
_entity.pdbx_description
1 polymer ?
#
loop_
_entity_poly.entity_id
_entity_poly.type
_entity_poly.pdbx_seq_one_letter_code
_entity_poly.pdbx_strand_id
1 'polypeptide(L)'
;MSSVEVSLLGSLANIGALLATPLCTYLLNSLGRKYTCMLFGLPYVFCWIIITYTKSVTVVIAAMGLAGMGAAGQAASSVYISEIAQDAIRGALTSSVVSGLFLGLLLSYSWGGYLSYEQVVYVHLTLSILYILLVGLLKESPVFLMKSGKEKEAARSLAFYRRVSVTSKEVEVALAKIKLQLDPALETRLEGGKDPGVTDALVEGKAEEKRAVSEWQFLKNSQSSKRGLKVAIIVMAYTVLMGVIVMQVYAEPLFKEAVPSMESNQCSIILAIVFIIASLLCGVLVDKLGRKYLMIGTTFAAGVCILLLGTQLQFHWAPNYVSAIFIYGFCFFYNLGPAPIPFVIAAEFFLPEVRGLCSNLVNACAWIMNFITLTIFSIMVEVFGLAPLFYIFAASSAFGVVYCLFYLPETKGLSVDAIQLLFIKERRRDAK
;
A
#
# COMPACT_ATOMS: atom_id res chain seq x y z
N MET A 1 29.58 -6.60 -8.53
CA MET A 1 28.31 -7.38 -8.50
C MET A 1 27.94 -7.69 -9.94
N SER A 2 27.49 -8.89 -10.23
CA SER A 2 26.90 -9.25 -11.52
C SER A 2 25.51 -8.62 -11.67
N SER A 3 24.98 -8.50 -12.92
CA SER A 3 23.63 -8.02 -13.18
C SER A 3 22.56 -8.82 -12.44
N VAL A 4 22.77 -10.13 -12.30
CA VAL A 4 21.89 -11.01 -11.53
C VAL A 4 21.92 -10.69 -10.04
N GLU A 5 23.09 -10.44 -9.45
CA GLU A 5 23.20 -10.04 -8.03
C GLU A 5 22.52 -8.69 -7.77
N VAL A 6 22.67 -7.74 -8.66
CA VAL A 6 21.99 -6.42 -8.56
C VAL A 6 20.47 -6.59 -8.64
N SER A 7 19.98 -7.42 -9.57
CA SER A 7 18.56 -7.76 -9.68
C SER A 7 18.03 -8.41 -8.42
N LEU A 8 18.74 -9.38 -7.87
CA LEU A 8 18.33 -10.09 -6.66
C LEU A 8 18.34 -9.17 -5.43
N LEU A 9 19.30 -8.25 -5.35
CA LEU A 9 19.35 -7.25 -4.28
C LEU A 9 18.07 -6.39 -4.22
N GLY A 10 17.60 -5.96 -5.37
CA GLY A 10 16.36 -5.16 -5.47
C GLY A 10 15.07 -5.97 -5.35
N SER A 11 15.06 -7.22 -5.83
CA SER A 11 13.84 -8.01 -5.96
C SER A 11 13.53 -8.92 -4.77
N LEU A 12 14.55 -9.45 -4.07
CA LEU A 12 14.34 -10.47 -3.03
C LEU A 12 13.55 -9.96 -1.83
N ALA A 13 13.60 -8.66 -1.54
CA ALA A 13 12.77 -8.03 -0.52
C ALA A 13 11.27 -8.23 -0.78
N ASN A 14 10.84 -8.29 -2.04
CA ASN A 14 9.43 -8.53 -2.37
C ASN A 14 8.99 -9.95 -2.02
N ILE A 15 9.88 -10.94 -2.12
CA ILE A 15 9.61 -12.31 -1.66
C ILE A 15 9.47 -12.34 -0.13
N GLY A 16 10.36 -11.66 0.59
CA GLY A 16 10.25 -11.51 2.04
C GLY A 16 8.90 -10.90 2.46
N ALA A 17 8.48 -9.83 1.79
CA ALA A 17 7.19 -9.19 2.04
C ALA A 17 6.00 -10.11 1.73
N LEU A 18 6.05 -10.84 0.61
CA LEU A 18 5.01 -11.79 0.22
C LEU A 18 4.80 -12.87 1.29
N LEU A 19 5.88 -13.48 1.76
CA LEU A 19 5.84 -14.53 2.79
C LEU A 19 5.38 -14.01 4.14
N ALA A 20 5.71 -12.76 4.48
CA ALA A 20 5.38 -12.17 5.76
C ALA A 20 3.96 -11.55 5.81
N THR A 21 3.34 -11.26 4.67
CA THR A 21 2.00 -10.62 4.63
C THR A 21 0.90 -11.44 5.34
N PRO A 22 0.76 -12.77 5.14
CA PRO A 22 -0.23 -13.56 5.89
C PRO A 22 0.05 -13.59 7.40
N LEU A 23 1.34 -13.67 7.76
CA LEU A 23 1.77 -13.64 9.16
C LEU A 23 1.43 -12.30 9.81
N CYS A 24 1.61 -11.19 9.12
CA CYS A 24 1.26 -9.85 9.59
C CYS A 24 -0.24 -9.77 9.92
N THR A 25 -1.10 -10.27 9.04
CA THR A 25 -2.56 -10.29 9.26
C THR A 25 -2.95 -11.14 10.46
N TYR A 26 -2.34 -12.30 10.64
CA TYR A 26 -2.55 -13.15 11.80
C TYR A 26 -2.13 -12.46 13.11
N LEU A 27 -0.93 -11.86 13.13
CA LEU A 27 -0.38 -11.21 14.31
C LEU A 27 -1.16 -9.94 14.69
N LEU A 28 -1.67 -9.20 13.72
CA LEU A 28 -2.55 -8.06 13.98
C LEU A 28 -3.76 -8.46 14.82
N ASN A 29 -4.33 -9.62 14.56
CA ASN A 29 -5.52 -10.10 15.28
C ASN A 29 -5.20 -10.79 16.62
N SER A 30 -4.01 -11.36 16.77
CA SER A 30 -3.60 -12.11 17.97
C SER A 30 -2.81 -11.30 18.99
N LEU A 31 -1.80 -10.55 18.53
CA LEU A 31 -0.90 -9.77 19.41
C LEU A 31 -1.32 -8.30 19.57
N GLY A 32 -2.14 -7.80 18.65
CA GLY A 32 -2.49 -6.38 18.58
C GLY A 32 -1.63 -5.59 17.61
N ARG A 33 -1.98 -4.30 17.48
CA ARG A 33 -1.40 -3.45 16.44
C ARG A 33 -0.01 -2.97 16.79
N LYS A 34 0.18 -2.49 18.01
CA LYS A 34 1.46 -2.00 18.54
C LYS A 34 2.55 -3.07 18.46
N TYR A 35 2.30 -4.23 19.05
CA TYR A 35 3.29 -5.31 19.10
C TYR A 35 3.60 -5.88 17.72
N THR A 36 2.60 -5.95 16.83
CA THR A 36 2.83 -6.32 15.44
C THR A 36 3.74 -5.32 14.73
N CYS A 37 3.51 -4.02 14.88
CA CYS A 37 4.41 -2.99 14.31
C CYS A 37 5.84 -3.14 14.84
N MET A 38 6.03 -3.37 16.15
CA MET A 38 7.36 -3.58 16.73
C MET A 38 8.02 -4.83 16.18
N LEU A 39 7.29 -5.95 16.07
CA LEU A 39 7.81 -7.22 15.58
C LEU A 39 8.27 -7.11 14.12
N PHE A 40 7.50 -6.41 13.29
CA PHE A 40 7.88 -6.16 11.89
C PHE A 40 8.98 -5.08 11.71
N GLY A 41 9.34 -4.38 12.76
CA GLY A 41 10.54 -3.55 12.82
C GLY A 41 11.84 -4.37 13.01
N LEU A 42 11.77 -5.54 13.66
CA LEU A 42 12.95 -6.38 13.96
C LEU A 42 13.70 -6.86 12.72
N PRO A 43 13.06 -7.32 11.62
CA PRO A 43 13.74 -7.69 10.40
C PRO A 43 14.68 -6.62 9.84
N TYR A 44 14.31 -5.33 9.94
CA TYR A 44 15.19 -4.24 9.53
C TYR A 44 16.41 -4.13 10.43
N VAL A 45 16.26 -4.25 11.75
CA VAL A 45 17.38 -4.22 12.70
C VAL A 45 18.34 -5.37 12.41
N PHE A 46 17.82 -6.59 12.26
CA PHE A 46 18.67 -7.75 11.94
C PHE A 46 19.35 -7.62 10.58
N CYS A 47 18.65 -7.11 9.58
CA CYS A 47 19.23 -6.85 8.27
C CYS A 47 20.45 -5.92 8.38
N TRP A 48 20.30 -4.75 9.01
CA TRP A 48 21.39 -3.80 9.13
C TRP A 48 22.52 -4.29 10.03
N ILE A 49 22.24 -5.05 11.08
CA ILE A 49 23.26 -5.73 11.88
C ILE A 49 24.07 -6.71 11.00
N ILE A 50 23.41 -7.56 10.22
CA ILE A 50 24.08 -8.50 9.33
C ILE A 50 24.99 -7.76 8.33
N ILE A 51 24.46 -6.71 7.70
CA ILE A 51 25.20 -5.89 6.72
C ILE A 51 26.42 -5.22 7.36
N THR A 52 26.34 -4.82 8.63
CA THR A 52 27.49 -4.23 9.36
C THR A 52 28.66 -5.19 9.48
N TYR A 53 28.39 -6.48 9.71
CA TYR A 53 29.44 -7.50 9.96
C TYR A 53 29.87 -8.29 8.74
N THR A 54 29.20 -8.15 7.58
CA THR A 54 29.52 -8.95 6.39
C THR A 54 29.96 -8.07 5.22
N LYS A 55 30.89 -8.61 4.42
CA LYS A 55 31.25 -8.07 3.09
C LYS A 55 30.83 -9.01 1.95
N SER A 56 30.19 -10.14 2.30
CA SER A 56 29.72 -11.12 1.31
C SER A 56 28.44 -10.63 0.63
N VAL A 57 28.47 -10.47 -0.68
CA VAL A 57 27.32 -10.04 -1.50
C VAL A 57 26.12 -10.98 -1.31
N THR A 58 26.34 -12.28 -1.27
CA THR A 58 25.26 -13.27 -1.08
C THR A 58 24.55 -13.10 0.26
N VAL A 59 25.31 -12.82 1.34
CA VAL A 59 24.73 -12.58 2.67
C VAL A 59 23.97 -11.26 2.71
N VAL A 60 24.47 -10.23 2.05
CA VAL A 60 23.75 -8.93 1.92
C VAL A 60 22.43 -9.12 1.18
N ILE A 61 22.41 -9.87 0.07
CA ILE A 61 21.19 -10.18 -0.68
C ILE A 61 20.17 -10.92 0.21
N ALA A 62 20.63 -11.92 0.99
CA ALA A 62 19.76 -12.63 1.92
C ALA A 62 19.22 -11.72 3.04
N ALA A 63 20.05 -10.81 3.57
CA ALA A 63 19.66 -9.83 4.56
C ALA A 63 18.60 -8.85 4.01
N MET A 64 18.70 -8.44 2.75
CA MET A 64 17.67 -7.62 2.09
C MET A 64 16.34 -8.38 1.93
N GLY A 65 16.39 -9.69 1.67
CA GLY A 65 15.18 -10.54 1.71
C GLY A 65 14.53 -10.55 3.10
N LEU A 66 15.33 -10.58 4.16
CA LEU A 66 14.84 -10.46 5.54
C LEU A 66 14.23 -9.08 5.81
N ALA A 67 14.86 -7.99 5.35
CA ALA A 67 14.30 -6.65 5.45
C ALA A 67 12.92 -6.54 4.77
N GLY A 68 12.73 -7.25 3.65
CA GLY A 68 11.46 -7.34 2.96
C GLY A 68 10.32 -7.89 3.84
N MET A 69 10.62 -8.80 4.78
CA MET A 69 9.62 -9.24 5.76
C MET A 69 9.10 -8.05 6.60
N GLY A 70 9.97 -7.11 6.95
CA GLY A 70 9.59 -5.88 7.65
C GLY A 70 8.63 -5.00 6.84
N ALA A 71 8.72 -5.00 5.51
CA ALA A 71 7.85 -4.20 4.65
C ALA A 71 6.36 -4.60 4.77
N ALA A 72 6.04 -5.85 5.09
CA ALA A 72 4.68 -6.29 5.38
C ALA A 72 4.06 -5.54 6.58
N GLY A 73 4.87 -5.01 7.50
CA GLY A 73 4.46 -4.20 8.64
C GLY A 73 3.83 -2.86 8.26
N GLN A 74 3.96 -2.40 7.02
CA GLN A 74 3.28 -1.19 6.54
C GLN A 74 1.75 -1.32 6.67
N ALA A 75 1.20 -2.49 6.42
CA ALA A 75 -0.22 -2.77 6.61
C ALA A 75 -0.62 -2.62 8.08
N ALA A 76 0.20 -3.14 9.01
CA ALA A 76 -0.03 -3.01 10.45
C ALA A 76 -0.01 -1.54 10.88
N SER A 77 0.93 -0.75 10.40
CA SER A 77 1.04 0.67 10.70
C SER A 77 -0.18 1.46 10.22
N SER A 78 -0.68 1.17 9.01
CA SER A 78 -1.87 1.80 8.45
C SER A 78 -3.12 1.51 9.28
N VAL A 79 -3.32 0.25 9.68
CA VAL A 79 -4.43 -0.16 10.56
C VAL A 79 -4.31 0.52 11.92
N TYR A 80 -3.12 0.49 12.52
CA TYR A 80 -2.89 1.09 13.84
C TYR A 80 -3.21 2.59 13.84
N ILE A 81 -2.71 3.34 12.87
CA ILE A 81 -2.98 4.77 12.73
C ILE A 81 -4.48 5.03 12.54
N SER A 82 -5.15 4.25 11.71
CA SER A 82 -6.60 4.42 11.46
C SER A 82 -7.45 4.20 12.70
N GLU A 83 -7.02 3.32 13.63
CA GLU A 83 -7.75 3.00 14.85
C GLU A 83 -7.49 3.97 16.01
N ILE A 84 -6.32 4.63 16.04
CA ILE A 84 -6.00 5.63 17.07
C ILE A 84 -6.40 7.05 16.68
N ALA A 85 -6.53 7.32 15.38
CA ALA A 85 -6.85 8.65 14.86
C ALA A 85 -8.31 9.06 15.12
N GLN A 86 -8.52 10.34 15.40
CA GLN A 86 -9.86 10.94 15.41
C GLN A 86 -10.44 10.98 13.99
N ASP A 87 -11.75 10.86 13.84
CA ASP A 87 -12.43 10.81 12.55
C ASP A 87 -12.09 12.00 11.65
N ALA A 88 -11.97 13.20 12.25
CA ALA A 88 -11.68 14.44 11.51
C ALA A 88 -10.30 14.44 10.82
N ILE A 89 -9.32 13.73 11.36
CA ILE A 89 -7.93 13.72 10.87
C ILE A 89 -7.48 12.32 10.39
N ARG A 90 -8.33 11.31 10.50
CA ARG A 90 -8.01 9.91 10.15
C ARG A 90 -7.48 9.79 8.72
N GLY A 91 -8.16 10.40 7.76
CA GLY A 91 -7.77 10.36 6.36
C GLY A 91 -6.38 10.94 6.13
N ALA A 92 -6.09 12.12 6.69
CA ALA A 92 -4.78 12.76 6.58
C ALA A 92 -3.67 11.93 7.23
N LEU A 93 -3.91 11.40 8.44
CA LEU A 93 -2.92 10.56 9.14
C LEU A 93 -2.69 9.22 8.44
N THR A 94 -3.71 8.59 7.89
CA THR A 94 -3.54 7.35 7.12
C THR A 94 -2.76 7.60 5.83
N SER A 95 -3.03 8.71 5.14
CA SER A 95 -2.26 9.11 3.96
C SER A 95 -0.80 9.44 4.29
N SER A 96 -0.50 9.91 5.51
CA SER A 96 0.88 10.20 5.95
C SER A 96 1.78 8.97 5.99
N VAL A 97 1.22 7.75 6.06
CA VAL A 97 2.02 6.50 5.98
C VAL A 97 2.73 6.40 4.63
N VAL A 98 2.02 6.71 3.54
CA VAL A 98 2.59 6.69 2.19
C VAL A 98 3.60 7.84 2.02
N SER A 99 3.26 9.03 2.52
CA SER A 99 4.19 10.18 2.50
C SER A 99 5.45 9.89 3.32
N GLY A 100 5.32 9.16 4.43
CA GLY A 100 6.45 8.69 5.25
C GLY A 100 7.38 7.74 4.51
N LEU A 101 6.83 6.85 3.66
CA LEU A 101 7.62 5.99 2.78
C LEU A 101 8.50 6.82 1.85
N PHE A 102 7.93 7.81 1.17
CA PHE A 102 8.68 8.66 0.25
C PHE A 102 9.64 9.62 0.97
N LEU A 103 9.32 10.05 2.20
CA LEU A 103 10.28 10.77 3.03
C LEU A 103 11.49 9.89 3.38
N GLY A 104 11.26 8.62 3.73
CA GLY A 104 12.34 7.65 3.93
C GLY A 104 13.20 7.45 2.68
N LEU A 105 12.58 7.40 1.49
CA LEU A 105 13.27 7.32 0.22
C LEU A 105 14.13 8.56 -0.04
N LEU A 106 13.59 9.77 0.21
CA LEU A 106 14.31 11.04 0.10
C LEU A 106 15.54 11.06 0.99
N LEU A 107 15.40 10.68 2.26
CA LEU A 107 16.50 10.61 3.21
C LEU A 107 17.56 9.59 2.77
N SER A 108 17.11 8.40 2.32
CA SER A 108 18.01 7.34 1.86
C SER A 108 18.83 7.76 0.63
N TYR A 109 18.23 8.41 -0.36
CA TYR A 109 18.95 8.95 -1.52
C TYR A 109 19.92 10.07 -1.10
N SER A 110 19.51 10.95 -0.19
CA SER A 110 20.38 12.02 0.30
C SER A 110 21.60 11.45 1.02
N TRP A 111 21.39 10.51 1.95
CA TRP A 111 22.51 9.90 2.68
C TRP A 111 23.40 9.04 1.78
N GLY A 112 22.82 8.28 0.85
CA GLY A 112 23.57 7.46 -0.09
C GLY A 112 24.52 8.25 -0.98
N GLY A 113 24.19 9.52 -1.28
CA GLY A 113 25.04 10.40 -2.09
C GLY A 113 26.12 11.16 -1.32
N TYR A 114 25.92 11.42 -0.02
CA TYR A 114 26.81 12.30 0.74
C TYR A 114 27.56 11.59 1.88
N LEU A 115 27.14 10.41 2.30
CA LEU A 115 27.77 9.64 3.37
C LEU A 115 28.51 8.42 2.82
N SER A 116 29.51 7.96 3.57
CA SER A 116 30.19 6.70 3.25
C SER A 116 29.25 5.51 3.47
N TYR A 117 29.55 4.38 2.80
CA TYR A 117 28.79 3.14 2.94
C TYR A 117 28.55 2.73 4.42
N GLU A 118 29.60 2.78 5.23
CA GLU A 118 29.52 2.43 6.65
C GLU A 118 28.60 3.39 7.43
N GLN A 119 28.69 4.69 7.15
CA GLN A 119 27.83 5.70 7.78
C GLN A 119 26.37 5.47 7.41
N VAL A 120 26.06 5.17 6.13
CA VAL A 120 24.71 4.86 5.70
C VAL A 120 24.15 3.66 6.44
N VAL A 121 24.94 2.59 6.59
CA VAL A 121 24.53 1.38 7.33
C VAL A 121 24.22 1.72 8.80
N TYR A 122 25.08 2.47 9.48
CA TYR A 122 24.85 2.86 10.88
C TYR A 122 23.64 3.78 11.05
N VAL A 123 23.39 4.69 10.12
CA VAL A 123 22.20 5.56 10.16
C VAL A 123 20.93 4.72 10.05
N HIS A 124 20.86 3.79 9.09
CA HIS A 124 19.69 2.94 8.92
C HIS A 124 19.48 1.99 10.12
N LEU A 125 20.57 1.45 10.69
CA LEU A 125 20.49 0.64 11.91
C LEU A 125 19.93 1.44 13.07
N THR A 126 20.45 2.66 13.29
CA THR A 126 20.00 3.56 14.35
C THR A 126 18.52 3.90 14.21
N LEU A 127 18.08 4.23 13.00
CA LEU A 127 16.66 4.53 12.73
C LEU A 127 15.76 3.32 12.95
N SER A 128 16.21 2.12 12.58
CA SER A 128 15.44 0.90 12.81
C SER A 128 15.25 0.60 14.30
N ILE A 129 16.28 0.79 15.10
CA ILE A 129 16.21 0.66 16.55
C ILE A 129 15.31 1.75 17.14
N LEU A 130 15.51 3.01 16.73
CA LEU A 130 14.72 4.15 17.19
C LEU A 130 13.22 3.96 16.87
N TYR A 131 12.88 3.42 15.70
CA TYR A 131 11.51 3.09 15.35
C TYR A 131 10.85 2.15 16.37
N ILE A 132 11.54 1.05 16.74
CA ILE A 132 11.01 0.08 17.71
C ILE A 132 10.83 0.74 19.09
N LEU A 133 11.81 1.55 19.54
CA LEU A 133 11.74 2.25 20.80
C LEU A 133 10.57 3.26 20.81
N LEU A 134 10.40 4.06 19.75
CA LEU A 134 9.33 5.05 19.67
C LEU A 134 7.95 4.38 19.62
N VAL A 135 7.77 3.32 18.85
CA VAL A 135 6.52 2.55 18.85
C VAL A 135 6.27 1.91 20.22
N GLY A 136 7.33 1.49 20.92
CA GLY A 136 7.29 1.00 22.30
C GLY A 136 6.67 1.99 23.30
N LEU A 137 6.85 3.30 23.10
CA LEU A 137 6.27 4.34 23.96
C LEU A 137 4.77 4.58 23.70
N LEU A 138 4.23 4.15 22.57
CA LEU A 138 2.82 4.30 22.21
C LEU A 138 1.95 3.32 23.03
N LYS A 139 0.65 3.61 23.09
CA LYS A 139 -0.35 2.70 23.66
C LYS A 139 -0.94 1.80 22.59
N GLU A 140 -1.43 0.61 22.98
CA GLU A 140 -2.11 -0.30 22.06
C GLU A 140 -3.41 0.32 21.51
N SER A 141 -3.88 -0.16 20.36
CA SER A 141 -5.11 0.30 19.74
C SER A 141 -6.32 0.14 20.67
N PRO A 142 -7.12 1.21 20.86
CA PRO A 142 -8.34 1.12 21.66
C PRO A 142 -9.36 0.14 21.06
N VAL A 143 -9.41 0.01 19.74
CA VAL A 143 -10.31 -0.94 19.04
C VAL A 143 -9.91 -2.39 19.33
N PHE A 144 -8.61 -2.70 19.27
CA PHE A 144 -8.10 -4.02 19.62
C PHE A 144 -8.34 -4.36 21.09
N LEU A 145 -8.10 -3.43 22.00
CA LEU A 145 -8.32 -3.62 23.43
C LEU A 145 -9.80 -3.88 23.74
N MET A 146 -10.71 -3.16 23.09
CA MET A 146 -12.15 -3.40 23.21
C MET A 146 -12.54 -4.79 22.70
N LYS A 147 -12.04 -5.18 21.52
CA LYS A 147 -12.25 -6.52 20.95
C LYS A 147 -11.75 -7.65 21.87
N SER A 148 -10.69 -7.36 22.64
CA SER A 148 -10.10 -8.29 23.62
C SER A 148 -10.77 -8.24 25.02
N GLY A 149 -11.87 -7.50 25.18
CA GLY A 149 -12.58 -7.34 26.46
C GLY A 149 -11.88 -6.45 27.49
N LYS A 150 -10.84 -5.71 27.12
CA LYS A 150 -10.02 -4.87 28.01
C LYS A 150 -10.48 -3.42 28.00
N GLU A 151 -11.74 -3.16 28.37
CA GLU A 151 -12.38 -1.84 28.29
C GLU A 151 -11.63 -0.75 29.06
N LYS A 152 -11.12 -1.06 30.28
CA LYS A 152 -10.35 -0.11 31.10
C LYS A 152 -9.03 0.31 30.43
N GLU A 153 -8.35 -0.62 29.75
CA GLU A 153 -7.12 -0.32 29.02
C GLU A 153 -7.43 0.48 27.74
N ALA A 154 -8.55 0.19 27.07
CA ALA A 154 -9.03 0.95 25.92
C ALA A 154 -9.32 2.40 26.29
N ALA A 155 -9.98 2.65 27.45
CA ALA A 155 -10.21 4.00 27.98
C ALA A 155 -8.89 4.76 28.21
N ARG A 156 -7.90 4.10 28.82
CA ARG A 156 -6.57 4.68 29.04
C ARG A 156 -5.84 4.99 27.73
N SER A 157 -5.98 4.14 26.74
CA SER A 157 -5.39 4.36 25.40
C SER A 157 -6.03 5.56 24.70
N LEU A 158 -7.35 5.66 24.70
CA LEU A 158 -8.07 6.81 24.15
C LEU A 158 -7.70 8.12 24.85
N ALA A 159 -7.65 8.10 26.19
CA ALA A 159 -7.24 9.27 26.99
C ALA A 159 -5.83 9.75 26.64
N PHE A 160 -4.89 8.79 26.45
CA PHE A 160 -3.52 9.10 26.03
C PHE A 160 -3.46 9.80 24.66
N TYR A 161 -4.14 9.26 23.63
CA TYR A 161 -4.10 9.83 22.27
C TYR A 161 -4.86 11.15 22.16
N ARG A 162 -5.91 11.33 22.94
CA ARG A 162 -6.73 12.55 22.94
C ARG A 162 -6.23 13.61 23.93
N ARG A 163 -5.25 13.27 24.76
CA ARG A 163 -4.72 14.12 25.84
C ARG A 163 -5.79 14.65 26.80
N VAL A 164 -6.74 13.79 27.17
CA VAL A 164 -7.85 14.08 28.08
C VAL A 164 -7.83 13.13 29.28
N SER A 165 -8.63 13.44 30.31
CA SER A 165 -8.82 12.54 31.45
C SER A 165 -9.54 11.24 31.00
N VAL A 166 -9.19 10.10 31.62
CA VAL A 166 -9.85 8.81 31.38
C VAL A 166 -11.36 8.86 31.68
N THR A 167 -11.77 9.72 32.60
CA THR A 167 -13.17 9.93 33.01
C THR A 167 -13.89 10.99 32.18
N SER A 168 -13.27 11.52 31.11
CA SER A 168 -13.90 12.54 30.30
C SER A 168 -15.05 11.99 29.45
N LYS A 169 -16.08 12.81 29.27
CA LYS A 169 -17.24 12.48 28.41
C LYS A 169 -16.81 12.11 26.98
N GLU A 170 -15.70 12.71 26.51
CA GLU A 170 -15.16 12.42 25.18
C GLU A 170 -14.64 10.96 25.05
N VAL A 171 -13.99 10.43 26.11
CA VAL A 171 -13.55 9.03 26.14
C VAL A 171 -14.74 8.08 26.22
N GLU A 172 -15.75 8.42 27.02
CA GLU A 172 -16.97 7.62 27.16
C GLU A 172 -17.73 7.51 25.82
N VAL A 173 -17.95 8.62 25.14
CA VAL A 173 -18.59 8.66 23.81
C VAL A 173 -17.80 7.86 22.78
N ALA A 174 -16.46 7.96 22.80
CA ALA A 174 -15.63 7.22 21.88
C ALA A 174 -15.65 5.71 22.15
N LEU A 175 -15.63 5.29 23.41
CA LEU A 175 -15.79 3.88 23.78
C LEU A 175 -17.14 3.32 23.34
N ALA A 176 -18.23 4.07 23.58
CA ALA A 176 -19.57 3.69 23.14
C ALA A 176 -19.61 3.53 21.61
N LYS A 177 -18.97 4.44 20.84
CA LYS A 177 -18.87 4.35 19.39
C LYS A 177 -18.11 3.09 18.94
N ILE A 178 -16.97 2.78 19.57
CA ILE A 178 -16.19 1.58 19.24
C ILE A 178 -17.01 0.32 19.58
N LYS A 179 -17.73 0.30 20.70
CA LYS A 179 -18.59 -0.81 21.11
C LYS A 179 -19.69 -1.06 20.09
N LEU A 180 -20.32 0.01 19.59
CA LEU A 180 -21.33 -0.07 18.54
C LEU A 180 -20.77 -0.62 17.21
N GLN A 181 -19.55 -0.22 16.85
CA GLN A 181 -18.87 -0.72 15.63
C GLN A 181 -18.49 -2.21 15.74
N LEU A 182 -18.24 -2.71 16.96
CA LEU A 182 -17.86 -4.11 17.18
C LEU A 182 -19.08 -5.04 17.33
N ASP A 183 -20.26 -4.50 17.65
CA ASP A 183 -21.50 -5.25 17.77
C ASP A 183 -22.62 -4.61 16.92
N PRO A 184 -22.70 -4.96 15.62
CA PRO A 184 -23.73 -4.45 14.72
C PRO A 184 -25.17 -4.78 15.17
N ALA A 185 -25.36 -5.84 15.96
CA ALA A 185 -26.66 -6.19 16.52
C ALA A 185 -27.15 -5.18 17.56
N LEU A 186 -26.22 -4.46 18.18
CA LEU A 186 -26.55 -3.38 19.13
C LEU A 186 -27.12 -2.15 18.40
N GLU A 187 -26.65 -1.86 17.18
CA GLU A 187 -27.14 -0.78 16.33
C GLU A 187 -28.60 -1.01 15.93
N THR A 188 -28.93 -2.22 15.50
CA THR A 188 -30.31 -2.63 15.17
C THR A 188 -31.23 -2.57 16.39
N ARG A 189 -30.74 -2.90 17.59
CA ARG A 189 -31.49 -2.81 18.84
C ARG A 189 -31.75 -1.36 19.27
N LEU A 190 -30.81 -0.46 19.01
CA LEU A 190 -30.96 0.97 19.34
C LEU A 190 -31.87 1.69 18.36
N GLU A 191 -31.87 1.32 17.09
CA GLU A 191 -32.77 1.85 16.06
C GLU A 191 -34.20 1.28 16.20
N GLY A 192 -34.33 -0.02 16.59
CA GLY A 192 -35.60 -0.70 16.80
C GLY A 192 -36.36 -0.28 18.07
N GLY A 193 -35.72 0.48 18.96
CA GLY A 193 -36.33 0.95 20.22
C GLY A 193 -37.45 1.99 20.07
N LYS A 194 -37.95 2.23 18.88
CA LYS A 194 -39.12 3.12 18.60
C LYS A 194 -40.44 2.37 18.41
N ASP A 195 -40.43 1.04 18.33
CA ASP A 195 -41.64 0.21 18.20
C ASP A 195 -41.69 -0.91 19.26
N PRO A 196 -42.60 -0.86 20.23
CA PRO A 196 -42.71 -1.85 21.31
C PRO A 196 -43.12 -3.26 20.85
N GLY A 197 -43.56 -3.41 19.60
CA GLY A 197 -44.08 -4.70 19.08
C GLY A 197 -43.04 -5.61 18.42
N VAL A 198 -41.81 -5.13 18.15
CA VAL A 198 -40.76 -5.89 17.44
C VAL A 198 -39.81 -6.60 18.43
N THR A 199 -39.82 -6.20 19.70
CA THR A 199 -38.93 -6.72 20.74
C THR A 199 -39.23 -8.18 21.10
N ASP A 200 -40.49 -8.62 21.07
CA ASP A 200 -40.86 -9.98 21.49
C ASP A 200 -40.59 -11.03 20.38
N ALA A 201 -40.66 -10.66 19.13
CA ALA A 201 -40.35 -11.55 17.98
C ALA A 201 -38.85 -11.84 17.82
N LEU A 202 -37.96 -10.97 18.36
CA LEU A 202 -36.50 -11.13 18.28
C LEU A 202 -35.92 -11.97 19.46
N VAL A 203 -36.67 -12.12 20.54
CA VAL A 203 -36.23 -12.92 21.71
C VAL A 203 -36.47 -14.42 21.48
N GLU A 204 -37.43 -14.81 20.63
CA GLU A 204 -37.71 -16.21 20.28
C GLU A 204 -37.00 -16.72 19.03
N GLY A 205 -36.43 -15.82 18.20
CA GLY A 205 -35.57 -16.19 17.08
C GLY A 205 -34.26 -16.74 17.62
N LYS A 206 -34.16 -18.09 17.69
CA LYS A 206 -32.92 -18.83 17.90
C LYS A 206 -31.78 -18.07 17.24
N ALA A 207 -30.77 -17.72 18.04
CA ALA A 207 -29.43 -17.45 17.53
C ALA A 207 -29.03 -18.72 16.74
N GLU A 208 -29.40 -18.77 15.45
CA GLU A 208 -28.70 -19.62 14.51
C GLU A 208 -27.25 -19.14 14.63
N GLU A 209 -26.42 -19.96 15.30
CA GLU A 209 -24.98 -19.93 15.10
C GLU A 209 -24.78 -19.88 13.59
N LYS A 210 -24.59 -18.66 13.05
CA LYS A 210 -24.04 -18.52 11.71
C LYS A 210 -22.69 -19.21 11.80
N ARG A 211 -22.66 -20.51 11.46
CA ARG A 211 -21.43 -21.26 11.22
C ARG A 211 -20.55 -20.31 10.43
N ALA A 212 -19.42 -19.92 11.01
CA ALA A 212 -18.47 -19.01 10.40
C ALA A 212 -18.07 -19.64 9.04
N VAL A 213 -18.76 -19.22 7.98
CA VAL A 213 -18.44 -19.66 6.62
C VAL A 213 -17.04 -19.19 6.38
N SER A 214 -16.12 -20.09 6.07
CA SER A 214 -14.74 -19.72 5.77
C SER A 214 -14.73 -18.62 4.70
N GLU A 215 -13.90 -17.58 4.87
CA GLU A 215 -13.75 -16.48 3.90
C GLU A 215 -13.58 -17.01 2.46
N TRP A 216 -12.85 -18.13 2.30
CA TRP A 216 -12.68 -18.83 1.02
C TRP A 216 -13.98 -19.41 0.47
N GLN A 217 -14.83 -19.99 1.31
CA GLN A 217 -16.12 -20.52 0.89
C GLN A 217 -17.05 -19.39 0.48
N PHE A 218 -17.07 -18.30 1.23
CA PHE A 218 -17.84 -17.10 0.86
C PHE A 218 -17.37 -16.55 -0.48
N LEU A 219 -16.07 -16.37 -0.67
CA LEU A 219 -15.50 -15.89 -1.94
C LEU A 219 -15.85 -16.83 -3.10
N LYS A 220 -15.78 -18.15 -2.90
CA LYS A 220 -16.16 -19.14 -3.92
C LYS A 220 -17.65 -19.06 -4.31
N ASN A 221 -18.51 -18.67 -3.41
CA ASN A 221 -19.96 -18.60 -3.66
C ASN A 221 -20.40 -17.24 -4.20
N SER A 222 -19.72 -16.15 -3.83
CA SER A 222 -20.04 -14.80 -4.28
C SER A 222 -19.46 -14.49 -5.66
N GLN A 223 -20.32 -14.39 -6.66
CA GLN A 223 -19.90 -14.06 -8.03
C GLN A 223 -19.45 -12.61 -8.18
N SER A 224 -20.07 -11.66 -7.45
CA SER A 224 -19.70 -10.26 -7.45
C SER A 224 -18.30 -10.06 -6.84
N SER A 225 -18.01 -10.70 -5.70
CA SER A 225 -16.70 -10.62 -5.06
C SER A 225 -15.59 -11.23 -5.93
N LYS A 226 -15.85 -12.33 -6.65
CA LYS A 226 -14.90 -12.90 -7.62
C LYS A 226 -14.58 -11.93 -8.76
N ARG A 227 -15.59 -11.24 -9.30
CA ARG A 227 -15.40 -10.26 -10.38
C ARG A 227 -14.65 -9.04 -9.88
N GLY A 228 -15.05 -8.51 -8.71
CA GLY A 228 -14.32 -7.44 -8.06
C GLY A 228 -12.85 -7.79 -7.83
N LEU A 229 -12.57 -9.01 -7.37
CA LEU A 229 -11.21 -9.50 -7.18
C LEU A 229 -10.43 -9.60 -8.50
N LYS A 230 -11.05 -10.13 -9.56
CA LYS A 230 -10.42 -10.18 -10.88
C LYS A 230 -10.05 -8.78 -11.38
N VAL A 231 -10.96 -7.81 -11.26
CA VAL A 231 -10.69 -6.41 -11.64
C VAL A 231 -9.57 -5.83 -10.79
N ALA A 232 -9.61 -5.99 -9.48
CA ALA A 232 -8.58 -5.46 -8.59
C ALA A 232 -7.18 -6.06 -8.85
N ILE A 233 -7.10 -7.38 -9.10
CA ILE A 233 -5.84 -8.06 -9.44
C ILE A 233 -5.28 -7.56 -10.78
N ILE A 234 -6.11 -7.43 -11.82
CA ILE A 234 -5.65 -6.96 -13.13
C ILE A 234 -5.20 -5.49 -13.04
N VAL A 235 -5.95 -4.65 -12.30
CA VAL A 235 -5.57 -3.26 -12.05
C VAL A 235 -4.23 -3.20 -11.32
N MET A 236 -4.03 -3.98 -10.27
CA MET A 236 -2.76 -4.05 -9.56
C MET A 236 -1.62 -4.55 -10.46
N ALA A 237 -1.84 -5.59 -11.25
CA ALA A 237 -0.83 -6.18 -12.10
C ALA A 237 -0.32 -5.18 -13.17
N TYR A 238 -1.22 -4.53 -13.91
CA TYR A 238 -0.76 -3.61 -14.95
C TYR A 238 -0.10 -2.36 -14.35
N THR A 239 -0.55 -1.87 -13.19
CA THR A 239 0.09 -0.71 -12.55
C THR A 239 1.53 -1.01 -12.13
N VAL A 240 1.80 -2.19 -11.59
CA VAL A 240 3.18 -2.61 -11.32
C VAL A 240 4.00 -2.75 -12.60
N LEU A 241 3.41 -3.35 -13.66
CA LEU A 241 4.05 -3.48 -14.98
C LEU A 241 4.29 -2.15 -15.71
N MET A 242 3.75 -1.03 -15.22
CA MET A 242 4.15 0.30 -15.70
C MET A 242 5.59 0.66 -15.27
N GLY A 243 6.20 -0.07 -14.33
CA GLY A 243 7.64 -0.01 -14.06
C GLY A 243 8.09 1.07 -13.07
N VAL A 244 7.20 1.66 -12.27
CA VAL A 244 7.61 2.68 -11.27
C VAL A 244 8.59 2.14 -10.25
N ILE A 245 8.48 0.86 -9.89
CA ILE A 245 9.39 0.23 -8.93
C ILE A 245 10.83 0.22 -9.45
N VAL A 246 11.00 0.14 -10.77
CA VAL A 246 12.30 0.26 -11.43
C VAL A 246 12.88 1.66 -11.24
N MET A 247 12.04 2.70 -11.39
CA MET A 247 12.46 4.09 -11.17
C MET A 247 12.89 4.35 -9.72
N GLN A 248 12.32 3.62 -8.75
CA GLN A 248 12.68 3.75 -7.34
C GLN A 248 13.96 2.97 -6.99
N VAL A 249 14.09 1.74 -7.45
CA VAL A 249 15.20 0.86 -7.06
C VAL A 249 16.46 1.16 -7.86
N TYR A 250 16.31 1.49 -9.14
CA TYR A 250 17.43 1.76 -10.05
C TYR A 250 17.56 3.24 -10.41
N ALA A 251 17.12 4.16 -9.53
CA ALA A 251 17.11 5.59 -9.81
C ALA A 251 18.49 6.11 -10.26
N GLU A 252 19.53 5.86 -9.49
CA GLU A 252 20.88 6.35 -9.79
C GLU A 252 21.44 5.79 -11.10
N PRO A 253 21.49 4.46 -11.36
CA PRO A 253 21.91 3.91 -12.65
C PRO A 253 21.08 4.43 -13.82
N LEU A 254 19.78 4.56 -13.63
CA LEU A 254 18.86 5.06 -14.66
C LEU A 254 19.18 6.51 -15.04
N PHE A 255 19.36 7.40 -14.07
CA PHE A 255 19.72 8.80 -14.36
C PHE A 255 21.12 8.93 -14.96
N LYS A 256 22.07 8.10 -14.51
CA LYS A 256 23.41 8.10 -15.07
C LYS A 256 23.42 7.72 -16.55
N GLU A 257 22.55 6.81 -16.99
CA GLU A 257 22.41 6.41 -18.39
C GLU A 257 21.52 7.39 -19.20
N ALA A 258 20.35 7.73 -18.65
CA ALA A 258 19.37 8.56 -19.36
C ALA A 258 19.70 10.06 -19.39
N VAL A 259 20.45 10.56 -18.40
CA VAL A 259 20.74 11.99 -18.21
C VAL A 259 22.21 12.21 -17.80
N PRO A 260 23.18 11.80 -18.61
CA PRO A 260 24.61 11.86 -18.25
C PRO A 260 25.13 13.29 -18.00
N SER A 261 24.37 14.32 -18.42
CA SER A 261 24.71 15.73 -18.19
C SER A 261 24.39 16.25 -16.78
N MET A 262 23.67 15.48 -15.96
CA MET A 262 23.27 15.87 -14.61
C MET A 262 23.83 14.88 -13.58
N GLU A 263 24.04 15.37 -12.37
CA GLU A 263 24.48 14.51 -11.25
C GLU A 263 23.36 13.56 -10.83
N SER A 264 23.56 12.25 -11.02
CA SER A 264 22.53 11.22 -10.86
C SER A 264 21.96 11.15 -9.43
N ASN A 265 22.77 11.47 -8.41
CA ASN A 265 22.32 11.51 -7.03
C ASN A 265 21.33 12.67 -6.81
N GLN A 266 21.62 13.86 -7.32
CA GLN A 266 20.70 15.02 -7.24
C GLN A 266 19.38 14.72 -7.96
N CYS A 267 19.46 14.09 -9.13
CA CYS A 267 18.27 13.63 -9.85
C CYS A 267 17.42 12.66 -9.03
N SER A 268 18.04 11.74 -8.31
CA SER A 268 17.34 10.78 -7.43
C SER A 268 16.67 11.47 -6.23
N ILE A 269 17.31 12.48 -5.66
CA ILE A 269 16.72 13.32 -4.60
C ILE A 269 15.49 14.08 -5.10
N ILE A 270 15.58 14.71 -6.28
CA ILE A 270 14.45 15.41 -6.93
C ILE A 270 13.30 14.42 -7.18
N LEU A 271 13.61 13.20 -7.63
CA LEU A 271 12.63 12.14 -7.85
C LEU A 271 11.83 11.84 -6.57
N ALA A 272 12.49 11.71 -5.43
CA ALA A 272 11.83 11.48 -4.16
C ALA A 272 10.92 12.66 -3.73
N ILE A 273 11.34 13.89 -4.00
CA ILE A 273 10.51 15.10 -3.79
C ILE A 273 9.27 15.05 -4.68
N VAL A 274 9.40 14.67 -5.94
CA VAL A 274 8.27 14.50 -6.87
C VAL A 274 7.27 13.47 -6.35
N PHE A 275 7.74 12.35 -5.81
CA PHE A 275 6.87 11.33 -5.18
C PHE A 275 6.09 11.91 -3.99
N ILE A 276 6.73 12.67 -3.11
CA ILE A 276 6.07 13.29 -1.96
C ILE A 276 4.97 14.26 -2.44
N ILE A 277 5.29 15.16 -3.35
CA ILE A 277 4.33 16.14 -3.89
C ILE A 277 3.13 15.42 -4.51
N ALA A 278 3.37 14.43 -5.37
CA ALA A 278 2.31 13.68 -6.04
C ALA A 278 1.42 12.92 -5.03
N SER A 279 2.00 12.30 -3.99
CA SER A 279 1.24 11.57 -2.99
C SER A 279 0.32 12.48 -2.15
N LEU A 280 0.80 13.68 -1.79
CA LEU A 280 0.00 14.67 -1.08
C LEU A 280 -1.16 15.19 -1.95
N LEU A 281 -0.90 15.47 -3.22
CA LEU A 281 -1.94 15.91 -4.16
C LEU A 281 -2.97 14.81 -4.44
N CYS A 282 -2.56 13.55 -4.50
CA CYS A 282 -3.48 12.42 -4.67
C CYS A 282 -4.53 12.38 -3.57
N GLY A 283 -4.15 12.54 -2.30
CA GLY A 283 -5.08 12.53 -1.17
C GLY A 283 -6.22 13.55 -1.32
N VAL A 284 -5.96 14.69 -1.98
CA VAL A 284 -6.99 15.72 -2.24
C VAL A 284 -7.81 15.41 -3.49
N LEU A 285 -7.17 14.88 -4.53
CA LEU A 285 -7.81 14.70 -5.85
C LEU A 285 -8.67 13.45 -5.93
N VAL A 286 -8.32 12.38 -5.23
CA VAL A 286 -9.04 11.10 -5.28
C VAL A 286 -10.51 11.25 -4.83
N ASP A 287 -10.75 12.09 -3.83
CA ASP A 287 -12.10 12.35 -3.33
C ASP A 287 -12.88 13.37 -4.18
N LYS A 288 -12.18 14.25 -4.89
CA LYS A 288 -12.80 15.25 -5.77
C LYS A 288 -13.16 14.70 -7.14
N LEU A 289 -12.24 13.99 -7.80
CA LEU A 289 -12.39 13.53 -9.18
C LEU A 289 -13.03 12.13 -9.30
N GLY A 290 -12.97 11.32 -8.25
CA GLY A 290 -13.37 9.91 -8.29
C GLY A 290 -12.22 8.99 -8.71
N ARG A 291 -12.42 7.71 -8.43
CA ARG A 291 -11.35 6.70 -8.58
C ARG A 291 -11.10 6.36 -10.05
N LYS A 292 -12.17 6.15 -10.81
CA LYS A 292 -12.11 5.77 -12.24
C LYS A 292 -11.47 6.86 -13.10
N TYR A 293 -11.98 8.09 -13.00
CA TYR A 293 -11.52 9.18 -13.86
C TYR A 293 -10.09 9.59 -13.54
N LEU A 294 -9.75 9.64 -12.25
CA LEU A 294 -8.38 9.93 -11.82
C LEU A 294 -7.41 8.85 -12.32
N MET A 295 -7.79 7.57 -12.18
CA MET A 295 -7.00 6.44 -12.65
C MET A 295 -6.74 6.51 -14.16
N ILE A 296 -7.76 6.71 -14.97
CA ILE A 296 -7.64 6.78 -16.44
C ILE A 296 -6.75 7.94 -16.86
N GLY A 297 -7.04 9.16 -16.37
CA GLY A 297 -6.30 10.36 -16.78
C GLY A 297 -4.83 10.31 -16.40
N THR A 298 -4.53 9.86 -15.19
CA THR A 298 -3.14 9.76 -14.71
C THR A 298 -2.37 8.60 -15.35
N THR A 299 -3.01 7.44 -15.59
CA THR A 299 -2.41 6.33 -16.34
C THR A 299 -2.09 6.73 -17.76
N PHE A 300 -2.98 7.47 -18.44
CA PHE A 300 -2.74 7.98 -19.78
C PHE A 300 -1.56 8.96 -19.80
N ALA A 301 -1.55 9.96 -18.91
CA ALA A 301 -0.46 10.94 -18.82
C ALA A 301 0.89 10.29 -18.51
N ALA A 302 0.92 9.34 -17.57
CA ALA A 302 2.11 8.54 -17.26
C ALA A 302 2.57 7.73 -18.48
N GLY A 303 1.65 7.09 -19.19
CA GLY A 303 1.92 6.33 -20.42
C GLY A 303 2.54 7.20 -21.53
N VAL A 304 2.06 8.43 -21.71
CA VAL A 304 2.64 9.37 -22.66
C VAL A 304 4.06 9.75 -22.24
N CYS A 305 4.31 10.08 -20.98
CA CYS A 305 5.64 10.42 -20.49
C CYS A 305 6.64 9.27 -20.70
N ILE A 306 6.27 8.03 -20.39
CA ILE A 306 7.16 6.88 -20.53
C ILE A 306 7.41 6.50 -22.00
N LEU A 307 6.40 6.70 -22.87
CA LEU A 307 6.53 6.51 -24.32
C LEU A 307 7.53 7.53 -24.91
N LEU A 308 7.37 8.81 -24.55
CA LEU A 308 8.27 9.88 -24.99
C LEU A 308 9.70 9.67 -24.45
N LEU A 309 9.85 9.16 -23.23
CA LEU A 309 11.15 8.77 -22.70
C LEU A 309 11.80 7.67 -23.53
N GLY A 310 11.05 6.62 -23.89
CA GLY A 310 11.54 5.54 -24.74
C GLY A 310 12.01 6.05 -26.12
N THR A 311 11.23 6.93 -26.78
CA THR A 311 11.62 7.53 -28.06
C THR A 311 12.83 8.46 -27.93
N GLN A 312 12.91 9.22 -26.82
CA GLN A 312 14.06 10.08 -26.56
C GLN A 312 15.37 9.29 -26.40
N LEU A 313 15.31 8.18 -25.65
CA LEU A 313 16.49 7.32 -25.45
C LEU A 313 16.91 6.56 -26.70
N GLN A 314 15.98 6.27 -27.61
CA GLN A 314 16.25 5.58 -28.87
C GLN A 314 16.78 6.52 -29.95
N PHE A 315 16.17 7.68 -30.12
CA PHE A 315 16.43 8.59 -31.26
C PHE A 315 17.21 9.85 -30.89
N HIS A 316 17.41 10.15 -29.61
CA HIS A 316 18.11 11.33 -29.09
C HIS A 316 17.65 12.64 -29.75
N TRP A 317 16.32 12.78 -29.95
CA TRP A 317 15.74 13.93 -30.67
C TRP A 317 15.71 15.23 -29.86
N ALA A 318 15.98 15.18 -28.58
CA ALA A 318 16.07 16.34 -27.69
C ALA A 318 17.32 16.24 -26.77
N PRO A 319 17.72 17.33 -26.11
CA PRO A 319 18.80 17.33 -25.14
C PRO A 319 18.53 16.37 -23.97
N ASN A 320 19.57 15.77 -23.38
CA ASN A 320 19.45 14.73 -22.36
C ASN A 320 18.64 15.15 -21.12
N TYR A 321 18.62 16.43 -20.72
CA TYR A 321 17.81 16.89 -19.59
C TYR A 321 16.29 16.69 -19.82
N VAL A 322 15.83 16.57 -21.06
CA VAL A 322 14.44 16.29 -21.41
C VAL A 322 14.03 14.88 -20.93
N SER A 323 14.97 13.94 -20.93
CA SER A 323 14.74 12.59 -20.35
C SER A 323 14.39 12.68 -18.86
N ALA A 324 15.06 13.57 -18.10
CA ALA A 324 14.72 13.79 -16.70
C ALA A 324 13.28 14.31 -16.52
N ILE A 325 12.85 15.24 -17.38
CA ILE A 325 11.48 15.79 -17.35
C ILE A 325 10.46 14.66 -17.55
N PHE A 326 10.68 13.75 -18.49
CA PHE A 326 9.77 12.62 -18.72
C PHE A 326 9.80 11.62 -17.59
N ILE A 327 10.95 11.34 -16.97
CA ILE A 327 11.05 10.47 -15.79
C ILE A 327 10.24 11.08 -14.63
N TYR A 328 10.46 12.36 -14.33
CA TYR A 328 9.71 13.04 -13.25
C TYR A 328 8.21 13.14 -13.56
N GLY A 329 7.84 13.45 -14.80
CA GLY A 329 6.45 13.50 -15.25
C GLY A 329 5.76 12.14 -15.11
N PHE A 330 6.41 11.06 -15.56
CA PHE A 330 5.92 9.71 -15.37
C PHE A 330 5.70 9.38 -13.89
N CYS A 331 6.70 9.61 -13.06
CA CYS A 331 6.64 9.32 -11.63
C CYS A 331 5.59 10.17 -10.90
N PHE A 332 5.42 11.42 -11.30
CA PHE A 332 4.39 12.32 -10.77
C PHE A 332 2.99 11.78 -11.08
N PHE A 333 2.67 11.54 -12.35
CA PHE A 333 1.35 11.06 -12.76
C PHE A 333 1.08 9.64 -12.22
N TYR A 334 2.09 8.79 -12.16
CA TYR A 334 1.93 7.47 -11.58
C TYR A 334 1.53 7.52 -10.10
N ASN A 335 2.19 8.34 -9.29
CA ASN A 335 1.87 8.47 -7.87
C ASN A 335 0.59 9.27 -7.61
N LEU A 336 0.09 10.00 -8.60
CA LEU A 336 -1.17 10.72 -8.49
C LEU A 336 -2.40 9.79 -8.62
N GLY A 337 -2.28 8.64 -9.26
CA GLY A 337 -3.37 7.69 -9.49
C GLY A 337 -2.98 6.22 -9.45
N PRO A 338 -2.21 5.69 -10.42
CA PRO A 338 -1.87 4.27 -10.52
C PRO A 338 -1.29 3.64 -9.26
N ALA A 339 -0.51 4.38 -8.46
CA ALA A 339 0.06 3.86 -7.23
C ALA A 339 -0.97 3.68 -6.10
N PRO A 340 -1.77 4.68 -5.70
CA PRO A 340 -2.66 4.57 -4.55
C PRO A 340 -4.01 3.93 -4.87
N ILE A 341 -4.58 4.17 -6.06
CA ILE A 341 -5.95 3.76 -6.38
C ILE A 341 -6.18 2.25 -6.30
N PRO A 342 -5.27 1.36 -6.74
CA PRO A 342 -5.46 -0.09 -6.59
C PRO A 342 -5.70 -0.53 -5.15
N PHE A 343 -5.05 0.09 -4.18
CA PHE A 343 -5.25 -0.19 -2.75
C PHE A 343 -6.58 0.37 -2.24
N VAL A 344 -7.00 1.54 -2.73
CA VAL A 344 -8.30 2.12 -2.39
C VAL A 344 -9.44 1.24 -2.88
N ILE A 345 -9.42 0.82 -4.14
CA ILE A 345 -10.44 -0.07 -4.70
C ILE A 345 -10.43 -1.45 -4.03
N ALA A 346 -9.26 -1.97 -3.64
CA ALA A 346 -9.18 -3.22 -2.88
C ALA A 346 -9.85 -3.12 -1.49
N ALA A 347 -9.93 -1.92 -0.91
CA ALA A 347 -10.65 -1.68 0.33
C ALA A 347 -12.16 -1.44 0.11
N GLU A 348 -12.55 -0.83 -1.02
CA GLU A 348 -13.92 -0.43 -1.32
C GLU A 348 -14.76 -1.53 -1.99
N PHE A 349 -14.15 -2.43 -2.79
CA PHE A 349 -14.87 -3.43 -3.58
C PHE A 349 -15.46 -4.56 -2.76
N PHE A 350 -14.92 -4.87 -1.58
CA PHE A 350 -15.24 -6.12 -0.89
C PHE A 350 -16.08 -5.93 0.36
N LEU A 351 -17.04 -6.86 0.53
CA LEU A 351 -17.81 -7.00 1.75
C LEU A 351 -16.88 -7.27 2.95
N PRO A 352 -17.26 -6.84 4.17
CA PRO A 352 -16.44 -7.03 5.38
C PRO A 352 -15.97 -8.47 5.60
N GLU A 353 -16.79 -9.45 5.23
CA GLU A 353 -16.56 -10.89 5.42
C GLU A 353 -15.36 -11.42 4.61
N VAL A 354 -15.03 -10.81 3.47
CA VAL A 354 -13.96 -11.27 2.57
C VAL A 354 -12.91 -10.19 2.27
N ARG A 355 -13.08 -8.98 2.81
CA ARG A 355 -12.20 -7.84 2.55
C ARG A 355 -10.75 -8.14 2.90
N GLY A 356 -10.52 -8.77 4.05
CA GLY A 356 -9.17 -9.14 4.51
C GLY A 356 -8.48 -10.09 3.53
N LEU A 357 -9.15 -11.17 3.16
CA LEU A 357 -8.63 -12.15 2.20
C LEU A 357 -8.37 -11.53 0.83
N CYS A 358 -9.33 -10.78 0.28
CA CYS A 358 -9.21 -10.19 -1.04
C CYS A 358 -8.11 -9.12 -1.09
N SER A 359 -8.00 -8.26 -0.08
CA SER A 359 -6.92 -7.27 0.00
C SER A 359 -5.54 -7.93 0.10
N ASN A 360 -5.41 -9.03 0.85
CA ASN A 360 -4.16 -9.79 0.92
C ASN A 360 -3.81 -10.42 -0.42
N LEU A 361 -4.77 -10.93 -1.20
CA LEU A 361 -4.53 -11.47 -2.53
C LEU A 361 -4.08 -10.40 -3.53
N VAL A 362 -4.67 -9.20 -3.46
CA VAL A 362 -4.25 -8.05 -4.28
C VAL A 362 -2.83 -7.61 -3.90
N ASN A 363 -2.50 -7.53 -2.61
CA ASN A 363 -1.16 -7.21 -2.13
C ASN A 363 -0.13 -8.28 -2.54
N ALA A 364 -0.50 -9.57 -2.44
CA ALA A 364 0.36 -10.67 -2.89
C ALA A 364 0.67 -10.57 -4.40
N CYS A 365 -0.34 -10.21 -5.21
CA CYS A 365 -0.12 -9.92 -6.62
C CYS A 365 0.89 -8.78 -6.82
N ALA A 366 0.80 -7.68 -6.06
CA ALA A 366 1.75 -6.59 -6.14
C ALA A 366 3.19 -7.05 -5.83
N TRP A 367 3.39 -7.81 -4.76
CA TRP A 367 4.72 -8.32 -4.38
C TRP A 367 5.31 -9.25 -5.44
N ILE A 368 4.49 -10.19 -5.97
CA ILE A 368 4.91 -11.10 -7.05
C ILE A 368 5.28 -10.32 -8.30
N MET A 369 4.45 -9.39 -8.73
CA MET A 369 4.70 -8.60 -9.93
C MET A 369 5.92 -7.68 -9.77
N ASN A 370 6.12 -7.06 -8.59
CA ASN A 370 7.32 -6.28 -8.28
C ASN A 370 8.59 -7.15 -8.37
N PHE A 371 8.56 -8.35 -7.77
CA PHE A 371 9.67 -9.29 -7.85
C PHE A 371 10.01 -9.63 -9.32
N ILE A 372 9.01 -9.99 -10.11
CA ILE A 372 9.17 -10.34 -11.53
C ILE A 372 9.74 -9.15 -12.30
N THR A 373 9.16 -7.96 -12.14
CA THR A 373 9.57 -6.75 -12.86
C THR A 373 11.01 -6.38 -12.55
N LEU A 374 11.42 -6.38 -11.27
CA LEU A 374 12.79 -6.03 -10.87
C LEU A 374 13.81 -7.09 -11.29
N THR A 375 13.45 -8.39 -11.22
CA THR A 375 14.34 -9.48 -11.62
C THR A 375 14.61 -9.48 -13.12
N ILE A 376 13.55 -9.25 -13.91
CA ILE A 376 13.66 -9.26 -15.37
C ILE A 376 14.32 -7.98 -15.90
N PHE A 377 14.15 -6.86 -15.19
CA PHE A 377 14.60 -5.54 -15.67
C PHE A 377 16.09 -5.51 -16.01
N SER A 378 16.98 -5.87 -15.09
CA SER A 378 18.43 -5.81 -15.33
C SER A 378 18.87 -6.73 -16.47
N ILE A 379 18.27 -7.91 -16.58
CA ILE A 379 18.57 -8.88 -17.64
C ILE A 379 18.15 -8.31 -19.00
N MET A 380 16.97 -7.69 -19.06
CA MET A 380 16.44 -7.12 -20.29
C MET A 380 17.22 -5.86 -20.72
N VAL A 381 17.66 -5.03 -19.76
CA VAL A 381 18.52 -3.87 -20.05
C VAL A 381 19.84 -4.33 -20.68
N GLU A 382 20.43 -5.40 -20.13
CA GLU A 382 21.71 -5.94 -20.66
C GLU A 382 21.58 -6.49 -22.09
N VAL A 383 20.44 -7.14 -22.41
CA VAL A 383 20.23 -7.78 -23.71
C VAL A 383 19.68 -6.81 -24.76
N PHE A 384 18.72 -5.97 -24.40
CA PHE A 384 17.95 -5.14 -25.35
C PHE A 384 18.22 -3.64 -25.21
N GLY A 385 18.93 -3.23 -24.16
CA GLY A 385 19.08 -1.82 -23.81
C GLY A 385 17.87 -1.25 -23.08
N LEU A 386 17.95 0.03 -22.72
CA LEU A 386 16.95 0.67 -21.85
C LEU A 386 15.67 1.08 -22.62
N ALA A 387 15.78 1.57 -23.85
CA ALA A 387 14.64 2.11 -24.62
C ALA A 387 13.50 1.10 -24.88
N PRO A 388 13.76 -0.17 -25.29
CA PRO A 388 12.69 -1.15 -25.51
C PRO A 388 11.84 -1.45 -24.29
N LEU A 389 12.42 -1.38 -23.09
CA LEU A 389 11.72 -1.60 -21.83
C LEU A 389 10.67 -0.52 -21.57
N PHE A 390 11.00 0.74 -21.88
CA PHE A 390 10.05 1.83 -21.72
C PHE A 390 8.86 1.70 -22.68
N TYR A 391 9.04 1.10 -23.87
CA TYR A 391 7.91 0.78 -24.74
C TYR A 391 7.00 -0.30 -24.14
N ILE A 392 7.57 -1.32 -23.45
CA ILE A 392 6.78 -2.32 -22.73
C ILE A 392 5.98 -1.66 -21.60
N PHE A 393 6.58 -0.75 -20.84
CA PHE A 393 5.89 0.00 -19.79
C PHE A 393 4.80 0.91 -20.34
N ALA A 394 5.04 1.56 -21.48
CA ALA A 394 4.04 2.34 -22.19
C ALA A 394 2.87 1.49 -22.70
N ALA A 395 3.15 0.32 -23.24
CA ALA A 395 2.12 -0.64 -23.65
C ALA A 395 1.26 -1.12 -22.46
N SER A 396 1.87 -1.37 -21.30
CA SER A 396 1.15 -1.68 -20.06
C SER A 396 0.22 -0.52 -19.65
N SER A 397 0.70 0.73 -19.76
CA SER A 397 -0.11 1.93 -19.50
C SER A 397 -1.30 2.03 -20.45
N ALA A 398 -1.09 1.82 -21.76
CA ALA A 398 -2.15 1.84 -22.76
C ALA A 398 -3.20 0.74 -22.51
N PHE A 399 -2.75 -0.49 -22.18
CA PHE A 399 -3.63 -1.55 -21.73
C PHE A 399 -4.45 -1.13 -20.49
N GLY A 400 -3.80 -0.52 -19.51
CA GLY A 400 -4.44 -0.05 -18.28
C GLY A 400 -5.54 0.98 -18.55
N VAL A 401 -5.30 1.96 -19.43
CA VAL A 401 -6.32 2.95 -19.84
C VAL A 401 -7.53 2.25 -20.45
N VAL A 402 -7.31 1.38 -21.43
CA VAL A 402 -8.39 0.63 -22.11
C VAL A 402 -9.15 -0.24 -21.10
N TYR A 403 -8.43 -0.97 -20.26
CA TYR A 403 -9.05 -1.83 -19.25
C TYR A 403 -9.90 -1.04 -18.26
N CYS A 404 -9.40 0.07 -17.73
CA CYS A 404 -10.14 0.92 -16.79
C CYS A 404 -11.36 1.59 -17.42
N LEU A 405 -11.31 1.96 -18.70
CA LEU A 405 -12.47 2.52 -19.41
C LEU A 405 -13.65 1.54 -19.40
N PHE A 406 -13.40 0.26 -19.68
CA PHE A 406 -14.46 -0.74 -19.84
C PHE A 406 -14.85 -1.47 -18.55
N TYR A 407 -13.88 -1.80 -17.69
CA TYR A 407 -14.08 -2.73 -16.57
C TYR A 407 -14.01 -2.10 -15.18
N LEU A 408 -13.39 -0.92 -15.02
CA LEU A 408 -13.31 -0.29 -13.72
C LEU A 408 -14.60 0.51 -13.44
N PRO A 409 -15.43 0.16 -12.44
CA PRO A 409 -16.56 0.98 -12.04
C PRO A 409 -16.10 2.23 -11.28
N GLU A 410 -16.90 3.31 -11.31
CA GLU A 410 -16.69 4.43 -10.41
C GLU A 410 -17.27 4.10 -9.03
N THR A 411 -16.47 4.28 -7.98
CA THR A 411 -16.85 3.93 -6.61
C THR A 411 -17.11 5.14 -5.71
N LYS A 412 -16.82 6.35 -6.18
CA LYS A 412 -16.95 7.57 -5.39
C LYS A 412 -18.36 7.72 -4.80
N GLY A 413 -18.41 7.79 -3.47
CA GLY A 413 -19.66 8.02 -2.74
C GLY A 413 -20.65 6.85 -2.73
N LEU A 414 -20.25 5.67 -3.22
CA LEU A 414 -21.09 4.48 -3.19
C LEU A 414 -20.81 3.63 -1.94
N SER A 415 -21.88 3.01 -1.42
CA SER A 415 -21.74 1.96 -0.41
C SER A 415 -21.18 0.68 -1.01
N VAL A 416 -20.58 -0.18 -0.19
CA VAL A 416 -20.00 -1.46 -0.63
C VAL A 416 -21.05 -2.31 -1.34
N ASP A 417 -22.28 -2.34 -0.83
CA ASP A 417 -23.40 -3.08 -1.43
C ASP A 417 -23.78 -2.55 -2.82
N ALA A 418 -23.78 -1.23 -2.99
CA ALA A 418 -24.02 -0.61 -4.28
C ALA A 418 -22.92 -0.96 -5.30
N ILE A 419 -21.66 -1.00 -4.87
CA ILE A 419 -20.52 -1.41 -5.70
C ILE A 419 -20.65 -2.87 -6.10
N GLN A 420 -21.02 -3.76 -5.17
CA GLN A 420 -21.25 -5.18 -5.47
C GLN A 420 -22.36 -5.39 -6.52
N LEU A 421 -23.41 -4.57 -6.49
CA LEU A 421 -24.48 -4.61 -7.49
C LEU A 421 -24.00 -4.21 -8.88
N LEU A 422 -23.02 -3.30 -9.02
CA LEU A 422 -22.43 -2.96 -10.31
C LEU A 422 -21.78 -4.19 -10.97
N PHE A 423 -21.06 -5.00 -10.20
CA PHE A 423 -20.44 -6.24 -10.70
C PHE A 423 -21.44 -7.33 -11.07
N ILE A 424 -22.70 -7.26 -10.61
CA ILE A 424 -23.78 -8.18 -11.00
C ILE A 424 -24.48 -7.69 -12.28
N LYS A 425 -24.72 -6.38 -12.42
CA LYS A 425 -25.45 -5.78 -13.56
C LYS A 425 -24.69 -5.88 -14.89
N GLU A 426 -23.36 -5.85 -14.89
CA GLU A 426 -22.57 -5.96 -16.12
C GLU A 426 -22.86 -7.24 -16.92
N ARG A 427 -23.24 -8.34 -16.24
CA ARG A 427 -23.63 -9.58 -16.93
C ARG A 427 -24.81 -9.43 -17.89
N ARG A 428 -25.71 -8.44 -17.67
CA ARG A 428 -26.86 -8.22 -18.57
C ARG A 428 -26.50 -7.46 -19.85
N ARG A 429 -25.33 -6.83 -19.89
CA ARG A 429 -24.83 -6.17 -21.11
C ARG A 429 -24.02 -7.13 -21.99
N ASP A 430 -23.25 -8.06 -21.40
CA ASP A 430 -22.44 -9.02 -22.15
C ASP A 430 -23.28 -10.23 -22.68
N ALA A 431 -24.52 -10.36 -22.22
CA ALA A 431 -25.44 -11.43 -22.60
C ALA A 431 -26.52 -10.99 -23.65
N LYS A 432 -26.43 -9.75 -24.14
CA LYS A 432 -27.18 -9.25 -25.30
C LYS A 432 -26.23 -8.93 -26.44
#